data_f260285e81a8a91bde8dd9e21d37fd4f
#
_entry.id   f260285e81a8a91bde8dd9e21d37fd4f
#
_cell.length_a   1.000
_cell.length_b   1.000
_cell.length_c   1.000
_cell.angle_alpha   90.00
_cell.angle_beta   90.00
_cell.angle_gamma   90.00
#
_symmetry.space_group_name_H-M   'P 1'
#
loop_
_entity.id
_entity.type
_entity.pdbx_description
1 polymer ?
#
loop_
_entity_poly.entity_id
_entity_poly.type
_entity_poly.pdbx_seq_one_letter_code
_entity_poly.pdbx_strand_id
1 'polypeptide(L)'
;GSISVKNVNYTNVQNNWIHKERFLYANEFIFVIEGIVHIKSDSIQYDIAKNEFLIIPTFSTISGAKPSESACSFYSVGFEGNIDVLNKKERQKQRLNGNIVFIYELMKKMRTKYNPELRENAELDTLFLTLANALQEAGENNIETGFPMQKMLDYIHDHVNSPIDMADLCNEFNYSPDYISKLFRQAYGITVKKYVNQVKMAAAKQLLTTSHLTIEQVGNAVGFDNVLLFYKYFRYHENVTPSEYRKLHK
;
A
#
# COMPACT_ATOMS: atom_id res chain seq x y z
N GLY A 1 -4.62 9.40 22.62
CA GLY A 1 -4.22 10.69 22.04
C GLY A 1 -4.62 10.74 20.57
N SER A 2 -4.95 11.91 20.08
CA SER A 2 -5.23 12.11 18.65
C SER A 2 -3.92 12.03 17.87
N ILE A 3 -3.96 11.40 16.70
CA ILE A 3 -2.88 11.41 15.72
C ILE A 3 -3.06 12.59 14.79
N SER A 4 -1.96 13.20 14.39
CA SER A 4 -1.94 14.24 13.37
C SER A 4 -0.79 14.00 12.40
N VAL A 5 -1.09 13.72 11.15
CA VAL A 5 -0.11 13.60 10.06
C VAL A 5 0.32 14.99 9.62
N LYS A 6 1.62 15.26 9.62
CA LYS A 6 2.20 16.58 9.29
C LYS A 6 2.70 16.67 7.86
N ASN A 7 3.22 15.60 7.33
CA ASN A 7 3.66 15.54 5.94
C ASN A 7 3.64 14.10 5.42
N VAL A 8 3.53 13.97 4.09
CA VAL A 8 3.67 12.71 3.36
C VAL A 8 4.51 13.00 2.13
N ASN A 9 5.67 12.38 2.06
CA ASN A 9 6.59 12.54 0.94
C ASN A 9 6.86 11.22 0.25
N TYR A 10 7.05 11.28 -1.06
CA TYR A 10 7.60 10.22 -1.87
C TYR A 10 8.91 10.70 -2.49
N THR A 11 9.98 9.97 -2.25
CA THR A 11 11.31 10.26 -2.76
C THR A 11 11.70 9.17 -3.75
N ASN A 12 12.13 9.58 -4.94
CA ASN A 12 12.67 8.70 -5.97
C ASN A 12 13.96 9.32 -6.49
N VAL A 13 15.08 8.67 -6.26
CA VAL A 13 16.42 9.19 -6.53
C VAL A 13 17.29 8.14 -7.19
N GLN A 14 18.29 8.62 -7.91
CA GLN A 14 19.31 7.78 -8.56
C GLN A 14 20.43 7.41 -7.56
N ASN A 15 21.41 6.66 -8.03
CA ASN A 15 22.61 6.36 -7.27
C ASN A 15 23.36 7.64 -6.82
N ASN A 16 24.23 7.50 -5.84
CA ASN A 16 24.98 8.58 -5.20
C ASN A 16 24.13 9.63 -4.47
N TRP A 17 22.86 9.34 -4.20
CA TRP A 17 22.06 10.20 -3.36
C TRP A 17 22.35 9.96 -1.88
N ILE A 18 22.40 11.04 -1.11
CA ILE A 18 22.55 10.99 0.34
C ILE A 18 21.43 11.80 1.02
N HIS A 19 20.86 11.23 2.07
CA HIS A 19 19.83 11.90 2.85
C HIS A 19 20.41 13.16 3.51
N LYS A 20 19.74 14.31 3.33
CA LYS A 20 20.14 15.56 3.98
C LYS A 20 19.91 15.49 5.48
N GLU A 21 20.85 16.04 6.24
CA GLU A 21 20.71 16.16 7.68
C GLU A 21 19.55 17.11 8.02
N ARG A 22 18.72 16.69 8.97
CA ARG A 22 17.65 17.49 9.54
C ARG A 22 17.28 17.02 10.95
N PHE A 23 16.76 17.94 11.73
CA PHE A 23 16.19 17.66 13.04
C PHE A 23 14.69 17.39 12.89
N LEU A 24 14.18 16.36 13.58
CA LEU A 24 12.79 15.94 13.53
C LEU A 24 11.98 16.59 14.65
N TYR A 25 10.99 17.39 14.27
CA TYR A 25 10.00 17.97 15.20
C TYR A 25 8.73 17.12 15.33
N ALA A 26 8.61 16.06 14.56
CA ALA A 26 7.57 15.06 14.59
C ALA A 26 8.20 13.67 14.46
N ASN A 27 7.49 12.62 14.85
CA ASN A 27 7.91 11.26 14.55
C ASN A 27 7.94 11.05 13.04
N GLU A 28 8.84 10.21 12.55
CA GLU A 28 8.95 9.91 11.13
C GLU A 28 8.87 8.41 10.87
N PHE A 29 7.91 8.01 10.06
CA PHE A 29 7.80 6.69 9.48
C PHE A 29 8.43 6.68 8.09
N ILE A 30 9.38 5.77 7.82
CA ILE A 30 10.05 5.61 6.53
C ILE A 30 9.78 4.21 6.03
N PHE A 31 9.34 4.08 4.78
CA PHE A 31 9.05 2.81 4.14
C PHE A 31 9.68 2.74 2.75
N VAL A 32 10.57 1.76 2.52
CA VAL A 32 11.33 1.64 1.28
C VAL A 32 10.61 0.75 0.27
N ILE A 33 10.39 1.29 -0.92
CA ILE A 33 9.71 0.67 -2.06
C ILE A 33 10.72 -0.06 -2.95
N GLU A 34 11.90 0.55 -3.18
CA GLU A 34 12.95 0.03 -4.06
C GLU A 34 14.32 0.45 -3.55
N GLY A 35 15.31 -0.42 -3.78
CA GLY A 35 16.69 -0.17 -3.39
C GLY A 35 16.93 -0.25 -1.89
N ILE A 36 17.98 0.43 -1.44
CA ILE A 36 18.37 0.51 -0.03
C ILE A 36 18.59 1.99 0.34
N VAL A 37 17.95 2.42 1.42
CA VAL A 37 18.12 3.76 1.97
C VAL A 37 19.03 3.68 3.20
N HIS A 38 20.16 4.40 3.15
CA HIS A 38 21.14 4.44 4.21
C HIS A 38 20.93 5.65 5.09
N ILE A 39 20.46 5.44 6.31
CA ILE A 39 20.14 6.51 7.27
C ILE A 39 20.96 6.36 8.53
N LYS A 40 21.36 7.50 9.10
CA LYS A 40 21.86 7.61 10.45
C LYS A 40 20.88 8.42 11.26
N SER A 41 20.42 7.88 12.39
CA SER A 41 19.63 8.61 13.38
C SER A 41 20.39 8.66 14.69
N ASP A 42 20.74 9.85 15.11
CA ASP A 42 21.67 10.11 16.19
C ASP A 42 23.00 9.34 15.95
N SER A 43 23.34 8.33 16.74
CA SER A 43 24.56 7.52 16.56
C SER A 43 24.32 6.16 15.90
N ILE A 44 23.07 5.81 15.57
CA ILE A 44 22.69 4.49 15.01
C ILE A 44 22.53 4.58 13.50
N GLN A 45 23.15 3.63 12.79
CA GLN A 45 23.00 3.49 11.34
C GLN A 45 21.98 2.42 10.99
N TYR A 46 21.20 2.68 9.92
CA TYR A 46 20.20 1.79 9.39
C TYR A 46 20.35 1.69 7.87
N ASP A 47 20.37 0.45 7.38
CA ASP A 47 20.21 0.12 5.96
C ASP A 47 18.81 -0.43 5.77
N ILE A 48 17.92 0.38 5.22
CA ILE A 48 16.50 0.04 5.06
C ILE A 48 16.31 -0.43 3.63
N ALA A 49 16.04 -1.71 3.46
CA ALA A 49 15.85 -2.34 2.15
C ALA A 49 14.38 -2.33 1.72
N LYS A 50 14.13 -2.75 0.48
CA LYS A 50 12.78 -2.92 -0.07
C LYS A 50 11.87 -3.69 0.88
N ASN A 51 10.66 -3.18 1.09
CA ASN A 51 9.64 -3.71 2.00
C ASN A 51 10.02 -3.67 3.48
N GLU A 52 11.03 -2.91 3.83
CA GLU A 52 11.37 -2.62 5.22
C GLU A 52 10.93 -1.20 5.59
N PHE A 53 10.63 -1.01 6.86
CA PHE A 53 10.31 0.30 7.42
C PHE A 53 11.06 0.58 8.72
N LEU A 54 11.15 1.85 9.05
CA LEU A 54 11.75 2.35 10.28
C LEU A 54 10.90 3.49 10.83
N ILE A 55 10.75 3.54 12.14
CA ILE A 55 10.14 4.66 12.86
C ILE A 55 11.21 5.36 13.68
N ILE A 56 11.39 6.64 13.43
CA ILE A 56 12.32 7.50 14.14
C ILE A 56 11.51 8.46 15.00
N PRO A 57 11.71 8.48 16.33
CA PRO A 57 10.95 9.34 17.21
C PRO A 57 11.30 10.82 17.00
N THR A 58 10.37 11.69 17.38
CA THR A 58 10.59 13.15 17.44
C THR A 58 11.82 13.50 18.28
N PHE A 59 12.37 14.68 18.07
CA PHE A 59 13.58 15.19 18.71
C PHE A 59 14.86 14.37 18.41
N SER A 60 14.87 13.65 17.30
CA SER A 60 16.05 12.96 16.76
C SER A 60 16.65 13.77 15.61
N THR A 61 17.96 13.61 15.39
CA THR A 61 18.62 14.06 14.15
C THR A 61 18.67 12.90 13.18
N ILE A 62 18.29 13.13 11.91
CA ILE A 62 18.39 12.17 10.81
C ILE A 62 19.33 12.71 9.74
N SER A 63 20.19 11.85 9.21
CA SER A 63 21.09 12.16 8.09
C SER A 63 21.34 10.91 7.24
N GLY A 64 21.99 11.05 6.10
CA GLY A 64 22.50 9.92 5.33
C GLY A 64 23.74 9.32 5.99
N ALA A 65 23.77 8.00 6.12
CA ALA A 65 24.93 7.29 6.61
C ALA A 65 26.02 7.14 5.53
N LYS A 66 25.59 6.91 4.29
CA LYS A 66 26.42 6.85 3.08
C LYS A 66 25.56 7.11 1.85
N PRO A 67 26.16 7.42 0.68
CA PRO A 67 25.43 7.55 -0.57
C PRO A 67 24.77 6.23 -0.99
N SER A 68 23.62 6.33 -1.69
CA SER A 68 22.95 5.18 -2.28
C SER A 68 23.79 4.53 -3.39
N GLU A 69 23.86 3.20 -3.39
CA GLU A 69 24.65 2.41 -4.36
C GLU A 69 23.87 2.20 -5.66
N SER A 70 22.54 2.32 -5.62
CA SER A 70 21.61 2.21 -6.74
C SER A 70 20.48 3.21 -6.62
N ALA A 71 19.61 3.26 -7.61
CA ALA A 71 18.34 3.97 -7.49
C ALA A 71 17.56 3.46 -6.29
N CYS A 72 16.93 4.38 -5.56
CA CYS A 72 16.06 4.02 -4.45
C CYS A 72 14.82 4.90 -4.40
N SER A 73 13.73 4.33 -3.91
CA SER A 73 12.49 5.05 -3.70
C SER A 73 11.84 4.67 -2.38
N PHE A 74 11.27 5.65 -1.70
CA PHE A 74 10.66 5.46 -0.39
C PHE A 74 9.61 6.51 -0.08
N TYR A 75 8.68 6.14 0.79
CA TYR A 75 7.75 7.07 1.43
C TYR A 75 8.28 7.49 2.80
N SER A 76 7.99 8.73 3.18
CA SER A 76 8.15 9.19 4.56
C SER A 76 6.89 9.91 5.02
N VAL A 77 6.47 9.65 6.27
CA VAL A 77 5.32 10.27 6.92
C VAL A 77 5.75 10.86 8.24
N GLY A 78 5.66 12.18 8.33
CA GLY A 78 5.83 12.89 9.60
C GLY A 78 4.50 12.89 10.36
N PHE A 79 4.49 12.52 11.64
CA PHE A 79 3.28 12.48 12.46
C PHE A 79 3.53 12.85 13.92
N GLU A 80 2.53 13.45 14.54
CA GLU A 80 2.48 13.70 15.98
C GLU A 80 1.44 12.77 16.63
N GLY A 81 1.60 12.54 17.92
CA GLY A 81 0.73 11.69 18.71
C GLY A 81 1.39 10.35 19.05
N ASN A 82 0.69 9.59 19.89
CA ASN A 82 1.15 8.31 20.39
C ASN A 82 0.30 7.19 19.79
N ILE A 83 0.95 6.30 19.06
CA ILE A 83 0.36 5.04 18.60
C ILE A 83 1.17 3.92 19.25
N ASP A 84 0.60 3.24 20.25
CA ASP A 84 1.30 2.19 21.01
C ASP A 84 1.99 1.15 20.13
N VAL A 85 1.35 0.80 19.02
CA VAL A 85 1.86 -0.15 18.03
C VAL A 85 3.14 0.33 17.38
N LEU A 86 3.21 1.61 17.02
CA LEU A 86 4.36 2.19 16.36
C LEU A 86 5.47 2.51 17.36
N ASN A 87 5.12 3.00 18.54
CA ASN A 87 6.09 3.35 19.59
C ASN A 87 6.90 2.15 20.07
N LYS A 88 6.29 0.98 20.17
CA LYS A 88 7.00 -0.26 20.49
C LYS A 88 8.03 -0.68 19.44
N LYS A 89 7.93 -0.14 18.22
CA LYS A 89 8.80 -0.42 17.07
C LYS A 89 9.77 0.72 16.75
N GLU A 90 9.74 1.77 17.56
CA GLU A 90 10.69 2.90 17.39
C GLU A 90 12.13 2.43 17.37
N ARG A 91 12.92 3.01 16.46
CA ARG A 91 14.35 2.71 16.28
C ARG A 91 14.65 1.23 15.96
N GLN A 92 13.64 0.46 15.59
CA GLN A 92 13.78 -0.93 15.16
C GLN A 92 13.37 -1.05 13.70
N LYS A 93 14.33 -1.43 12.86
CA LYS A 93 14.03 -1.76 11.47
C LYS A 93 13.17 -3.02 11.42
N GLN A 94 12.05 -2.94 10.73
CA GLN A 94 11.08 -4.01 10.58
C GLN A 94 10.93 -4.38 9.11
N ARG A 95 10.70 -5.66 8.84
CA ARG A 95 10.35 -6.13 7.49
C ARG A 95 8.87 -6.46 7.44
N LEU A 96 8.21 -6.03 6.35
CA LEU A 96 6.83 -6.46 6.06
C LEU A 96 6.84 -7.89 5.53
N ASN A 97 6.12 -8.78 6.22
CA ASN A 97 5.93 -10.18 5.83
C ASN A 97 4.54 -10.47 5.28
N GLY A 98 3.76 -9.45 5.04
CA GLY A 98 2.40 -9.52 4.49
C GLY A 98 1.83 -8.12 4.26
N ASN A 99 0.63 -8.02 3.71
CA ASN A 99 -0.06 -6.75 3.46
C ASN A 99 0.70 -5.75 2.55
N ILE A 100 1.74 -6.17 1.83
CA ILE A 100 2.63 -5.27 1.08
C ILE A 100 1.85 -4.42 0.08
N VAL A 101 0.97 -5.04 -0.71
CA VAL A 101 0.15 -4.33 -1.70
C VAL A 101 -0.81 -3.34 -1.01
N PHE A 102 -1.44 -3.77 0.08
CA PHE A 102 -2.32 -2.91 0.86
C PHE A 102 -1.59 -1.70 1.46
N ILE A 103 -0.39 -1.92 2.01
CA ILE A 103 0.48 -0.86 2.51
C ILE A 103 0.87 0.11 1.39
N TYR A 104 1.25 -0.38 0.21
CA TYR A 104 1.57 0.45 -0.94
C TYR A 104 0.38 1.32 -1.38
N GLU A 105 -0.81 0.75 -1.46
CA GLU A 105 -2.02 1.49 -1.83
C GLU A 105 -2.39 2.56 -0.79
N LEU A 106 -2.25 2.26 0.51
CA LEU A 106 -2.43 3.25 1.57
C LEU A 106 -1.43 4.41 1.44
N MET A 107 -0.15 4.11 1.21
CA MET A 107 0.89 5.14 1.08
C MET A 107 0.64 6.03 -0.15
N LYS A 108 0.27 5.45 -1.29
CA LYS A 108 -0.13 6.21 -2.48
C LYS A 108 -1.33 7.12 -2.21
N LYS A 109 -2.36 6.57 -1.56
CA LYS A 109 -3.56 7.32 -1.20
C LYS A 109 -3.25 8.48 -0.26
N MET A 110 -2.44 8.22 0.78
CA MET A 110 -1.99 9.26 1.71
C MET A 110 -1.22 10.36 0.98
N ARG A 111 -0.31 10.01 0.06
CA ARG A 111 0.45 10.98 -0.72
C ARG A 111 -0.45 11.84 -1.61
N THR A 112 -1.47 11.24 -2.22
CA THR A 112 -2.45 11.95 -3.07
C THR A 112 -3.33 12.89 -2.25
N LYS A 113 -3.70 12.50 -1.04
CA LYS A 113 -4.58 13.29 -0.14
C LYS A 113 -3.83 14.35 0.66
N TYR A 114 -2.52 14.25 0.72
CA TYR A 114 -1.72 15.24 1.44
C TYR A 114 -1.76 16.61 0.73
N ASN A 115 -2.16 17.62 1.48
CA ASN A 115 -2.14 19.01 1.08
C ASN A 115 -1.37 19.84 2.14
N PRO A 116 -0.22 20.43 1.79
CA PRO A 116 0.61 21.18 2.75
C PRO A 116 -0.06 22.46 3.27
N GLU A 117 -1.11 22.94 2.61
CA GLU A 117 -1.87 24.13 3.05
C GLU A 117 -2.87 23.81 4.17
N LEU A 118 -3.22 22.53 4.35
CA LEU A 118 -4.12 22.10 5.42
C LEU A 118 -3.32 21.78 6.68
N ARG A 119 -3.64 22.46 7.78
CA ARG A 119 -3.01 22.20 9.09
C ARG A 119 -3.46 20.90 9.72
N GLU A 120 -4.71 20.49 9.46
CA GLU A 120 -5.34 19.29 9.95
C GLU A 120 -6.07 18.59 8.81
N ASN A 121 -5.96 17.28 8.73
CA ASN A 121 -6.60 16.46 7.71
C ASN A 121 -7.04 15.13 8.32
N ALA A 122 -8.27 15.08 8.82
CA ALA A 122 -8.84 13.91 9.48
C ALA A 122 -8.88 12.65 8.58
N GLU A 123 -9.03 12.83 7.27
CA GLU A 123 -8.95 11.71 6.32
C GLU A 123 -7.53 11.11 6.30
N LEU A 124 -6.53 11.96 6.29
CA LEU A 124 -5.12 11.54 6.29
C LEU A 124 -4.74 10.86 7.62
N ASP A 125 -5.20 11.40 8.73
CA ASP A 125 -5.00 10.83 10.07
C ASP A 125 -5.65 9.44 10.17
N THR A 126 -6.85 9.28 9.63
CA THR A 126 -7.54 7.98 9.56
C THR A 126 -6.80 6.97 8.69
N LEU A 127 -6.28 7.40 7.53
CA LEU A 127 -5.47 6.54 6.67
C LEU A 127 -4.18 6.09 7.37
N PHE A 128 -3.54 6.99 8.11
CA PHE A 128 -2.33 6.65 8.85
C PHE A 128 -2.60 5.69 10.03
N LEU A 129 -3.72 5.83 10.73
CA LEU A 129 -4.15 4.87 11.74
C LEU A 129 -4.42 3.48 11.13
N THR A 130 -5.03 3.45 9.94
CA THR A 130 -5.24 2.20 9.19
C THR A 130 -3.90 1.55 8.82
N LEU A 131 -2.93 2.35 8.39
CA LEU A 131 -1.56 1.90 8.12
C LEU A 131 -0.92 1.32 9.39
N ALA A 132 -1.00 2.03 10.51
CA ALA A 132 -0.41 1.59 11.78
C ALA A 132 -0.98 0.24 12.25
N ASN A 133 -2.29 0.05 12.14
CA ASN A 133 -2.95 -1.22 12.46
C ASN A 133 -2.48 -2.35 11.52
N ALA A 134 -2.38 -2.09 10.22
CA ALA A 134 -1.89 -3.07 9.26
C ALA A 134 -0.42 -3.46 9.52
N LEU A 135 0.41 -2.53 10.00
CA LEU A 135 1.80 -2.79 10.38
C LEU A 135 1.90 -3.63 11.67
N GLN A 136 0.94 -3.51 12.58
CA GLN A 136 0.86 -4.36 13.77
C GLN A 136 0.60 -5.81 13.38
N GLU A 137 -0.43 -6.04 12.59
CA GLU A 137 -0.83 -7.37 12.14
C GLU A 137 0.29 -8.05 11.35
N ALA A 138 1.00 -7.30 10.48
CA ALA A 138 2.12 -7.81 9.71
C ALA A 138 3.34 -8.20 10.56
N GLY A 139 3.51 -7.59 11.74
CA GLY A 139 4.64 -7.86 12.64
C GLY A 139 4.39 -9.01 13.63
N GLU A 140 3.13 -9.31 13.94
CA GLU A 140 2.75 -10.38 14.86
C GLU A 140 2.59 -11.73 14.16
N ASN A 141 2.32 -11.71 12.84
CA ASN A 141 2.20 -12.90 12.01
C ASN A 141 3.56 -13.28 11.40
N ASN A 142 4.55 -13.65 12.24
CA ASN A 142 5.66 -14.50 11.82
C ASN A 142 5.15 -15.93 11.58
N ILE A 143 4.15 -16.09 10.75
CA ILE A 143 3.89 -17.35 10.11
C ILE A 143 4.89 -17.37 8.95
N GLU A 144 6.01 -18.05 9.13
CA GLU A 144 6.72 -18.68 8.02
C GLU A 144 5.74 -19.67 7.37
N THR A 145 4.71 -19.13 6.75
CA THR A 145 3.91 -19.91 5.84
C THR A 145 4.73 -19.98 4.58
N GLY A 146 5.14 -21.16 4.20
CA GLY A 146 5.65 -21.44 2.86
C GLY A 146 4.59 -21.15 1.78
N PHE A 147 3.54 -20.39 2.14
CA PHE A 147 2.44 -19.99 1.28
C PHE A 147 2.89 -18.87 0.33
N PRO A 148 2.79 -19.06 -0.98
CA PRO A 148 3.31 -18.12 -1.97
C PRO A 148 2.35 -16.93 -2.17
N MET A 149 2.09 -16.15 -1.12
CA MET A 149 1.12 -15.04 -1.15
C MET A 149 1.39 -14.05 -2.29
N GLN A 150 2.65 -13.65 -2.50
CA GLN A 150 2.99 -12.73 -3.59
C GLN A 150 2.64 -13.33 -4.96
N LYS A 151 2.95 -14.60 -5.18
CA LYS A 151 2.60 -15.29 -6.44
C LYS A 151 1.10 -15.35 -6.66
N MET A 152 0.31 -15.50 -5.59
CA MET A 152 -1.15 -15.48 -5.68
C MET A 152 -1.68 -14.10 -6.08
N LEU A 153 -1.10 -13.03 -5.54
CA LEU A 153 -1.46 -11.67 -5.94
C LEU A 153 -1.09 -11.42 -7.40
N ASP A 154 0.11 -11.80 -7.80
CA ASP A 154 0.58 -11.67 -9.20
C ASP A 154 -0.37 -12.43 -10.14
N TYR A 155 -0.74 -13.66 -9.78
CA TYR A 155 -1.74 -14.44 -10.52
C TYR A 155 -3.08 -13.70 -10.66
N ILE A 156 -3.61 -13.12 -9.59
CA ILE A 156 -4.86 -12.34 -9.62
C ILE A 156 -4.72 -11.12 -10.54
N HIS A 157 -3.60 -10.41 -10.50
CA HIS A 157 -3.35 -9.25 -11.36
C HIS A 157 -3.22 -9.64 -12.83
N ASP A 158 -2.50 -10.71 -13.12
CA ASP A 158 -2.28 -11.19 -14.50
C ASP A 158 -3.57 -11.73 -15.16
N HIS A 159 -4.51 -12.21 -14.34
CA HIS A 159 -5.78 -12.79 -14.81
C HIS A 159 -6.99 -11.86 -14.57
N VAL A 160 -6.78 -10.55 -14.40
CA VAL A 160 -7.86 -9.58 -14.14
C VAL A 160 -8.93 -9.56 -15.22
N ASN A 161 -8.56 -9.92 -16.44
CA ASN A 161 -9.43 -9.97 -17.62
C ASN A 161 -10.31 -11.23 -17.72
N SER A 162 -10.21 -12.14 -16.79
CA SER A 162 -10.99 -13.38 -16.74
C SER A 162 -11.75 -13.53 -15.41
N PRO A 163 -12.79 -14.36 -15.37
CA PRO A 163 -13.36 -14.77 -14.10
C PRO A 163 -12.29 -15.49 -13.26
N ILE A 164 -12.07 -15.01 -12.04
CA ILE A 164 -11.20 -15.67 -11.06
C ILE A 164 -12.09 -16.08 -9.89
N ASP A 165 -12.12 -17.35 -9.57
CA ASP A 165 -12.79 -17.86 -8.40
C ASP A 165 -11.84 -18.55 -7.42
N MET A 166 -12.36 -19.05 -6.31
CA MET A 166 -11.58 -19.75 -5.31
C MET A 166 -11.04 -21.08 -5.84
N ALA A 167 -11.77 -21.75 -6.75
CA ALA A 167 -11.35 -23.03 -7.32
C ALA A 167 -10.11 -22.85 -8.20
N ASP A 168 -10.03 -21.77 -8.98
CA ASP A 168 -8.86 -21.44 -9.79
C ASP A 168 -7.61 -21.30 -8.91
N LEU A 169 -7.74 -20.56 -7.81
CA LEU A 169 -6.62 -20.37 -6.87
C LEU A 169 -6.24 -21.65 -6.15
N CYS A 170 -7.22 -22.49 -5.77
CA CYS A 170 -6.93 -23.79 -5.15
C CYS A 170 -6.18 -24.71 -6.11
N ASN A 171 -6.58 -24.73 -7.38
CA ASN A 171 -5.94 -25.54 -8.41
C ASN A 171 -4.52 -25.07 -8.73
N GLU A 172 -4.33 -23.75 -8.87
CA GLU A 172 -3.02 -23.16 -9.21
C GLU A 172 -2.01 -23.36 -8.08
N PHE A 173 -2.43 -23.14 -6.83
CA PHE A 173 -1.53 -23.12 -5.68
C PHE A 173 -1.52 -24.38 -4.83
N ASN A 174 -2.37 -25.37 -5.12
CA ASN A 174 -2.50 -26.64 -4.38
C ASN A 174 -2.81 -26.48 -2.89
N TYR A 175 -3.67 -25.54 -2.55
CA TYR A 175 -4.15 -25.32 -1.18
C TYR A 175 -5.67 -25.43 -1.09
N SER A 176 -6.17 -25.76 0.11
CA SER A 176 -7.61 -25.82 0.35
C SER A 176 -8.23 -24.42 0.39
N PRO A 177 -9.54 -24.28 0.05
CA PRO A 177 -10.26 -23.01 0.11
C PRO A 177 -10.21 -22.35 1.49
N ASP A 178 -10.33 -23.15 2.54
CA ASP A 178 -10.31 -22.66 3.92
C ASP A 178 -8.92 -22.12 4.29
N TYR A 179 -7.87 -22.79 3.88
CA TYR A 179 -6.50 -22.37 4.13
C TYR A 179 -6.19 -21.04 3.41
N ILE A 180 -6.50 -20.95 2.12
CA ILE A 180 -6.35 -19.71 1.34
C ILE A 180 -7.16 -18.59 1.97
N SER A 181 -8.44 -18.82 2.29
CA SER A 181 -9.32 -17.81 2.87
C SER A 181 -8.81 -17.31 4.22
N LYS A 182 -8.32 -18.21 5.07
CA LYS A 182 -7.76 -17.88 6.39
C LYS A 182 -6.51 -17.00 6.23
N LEU A 183 -5.54 -17.45 5.44
CA LEU A 183 -4.28 -16.72 5.24
C LEU A 183 -4.49 -15.37 4.57
N PHE A 184 -5.37 -15.34 3.55
CA PHE A 184 -5.67 -14.11 2.84
C PHE A 184 -6.36 -13.07 3.74
N ARG A 185 -7.31 -13.53 4.57
CA ARG A 185 -7.97 -12.65 5.55
C ARG A 185 -7.01 -12.19 6.65
N GLN A 186 -6.10 -13.05 7.11
CA GLN A 186 -5.05 -12.68 8.04
C GLN A 186 -4.10 -11.62 7.44
N ALA A 187 -3.71 -11.80 6.17
CA ALA A 187 -2.75 -10.91 5.50
C ALA A 187 -3.36 -9.57 5.06
N TYR A 188 -4.65 -9.54 4.66
CA TYR A 188 -5.28 -8.37 4.02
C TYR A 188 -6.53 -7.84 4.73
N GLY A 189 -7.03 -8.51 5.77
CA GLY A 189 -8.26 -8.12 6.46
C GLY A 189 -9.54 -8.26 5.65
N ILE A 190 -9.46 -8.71 4.39
CA ILE A 190 -10.57 -8.84 3.44
C ILE A 190 -10.62 -10.25 2.83
N THR A 191 -11.73 -10.60 2.21
CA THR A 191 -11.83 -11.87 1.48
C THR A 191 -11.12 -11.80 0.13
N VAL A 192 -10.65 -12.94 -0.39
CA VAL A 192 -10.09 -13.07 -1.74
C VAL A 192 -11.03 -12.45 -2.79
N LYS A 193 -12.33 -12.77 -2.73
CA LYS A 193 -13.34 -12.22 -3.64
C LYS A 193 -13.40 -10.69 -3.61
N LYS A 194 -13.33 -10.10 -2.42
CA LYS A 194 -13.31 -8.64 -2.27
C LYS A 194 -12.05 -8.04 -2.89
N TYR A 195 -10.90 -8.68 -2.69
CA TYR A 195 -9.63 -8.25 -3.28
C TYR A 195 -9.67 -8.31 -4.82
N VAL A 196 -10.05 -9.47 -5.40
CA VAL A 196 -10.20 -9.64 -6.86
C VAL A 196 -11.10 -8.54 -7.45
N ASN A 197 -12.20 -8.25 -6.78
CA ASN A 197 -13.11 -7.20 -7.21
C ASN A 197 -12.49 -5.79 -7.15
N GLN A 198 -11.68 -5.50 -6.13
CA GLN A 198 -10.94 -4.23 -6.05
C GLN A 198 -9.94 -4.08 -7.19
N VAL A 199 -9.21 -5.15 -7.52
CA VAL A 199 -8.27 -5.17 -8.65
C VAL A 199 -9.01 -4.93 -9.98
N LYS A 200 -10.14 -5.60 -10.19
CA LYS A 200 -10.98 -5.40 -11.39
C LYS A 200 -11.51 -3.97 -11.49
N MET A 201 -11.95 -3.38 -10.38
CA MET A 201 -12.42 -1.98 -10.39
C MET A 201 -11.30 -0.99 -10.66
N ALA A 202 -10.11 -1.21 -10.12
CA ALA A 202 -8.95 -0.37 -10.41
C ALA A 202 -8.59 -0.40 -11.90
N ALA A 203 -8.55 -1.60 -12.51
CA ALA A 203 -8.31 -1.77 -13.94
C ALA A 203 -9.41 -1.11 -14.79
N ALA A 204 -10.69 -1.28 -14.40
CA ALA A 204 -11.82 -0.65 -15.10
C ALA A 204 -11.70 0.88 -15.07
N LYS A 205 -11.41 1.48 -13.92
CA LYS A 205 -11.21 2.93 -13.79
C LYS A 205 -10.09 3.43 -14.70
N GLN A 206 -8.98 2.73 -14.75
CA GLN A 206 -7.88 3.05 -15.64
C GLN A 206 -8.32 3.02 -17.10
N LEU A 207 -8.97 1.93 -17.56
CA LEU A 207 -9.44 1.81 -18.94
C LEU A 207 -10.49 2.87 -19.31
N LEU A 208 -11.38 3.22 -18.38
CA LEU A 208 -12.38 4.27 -18.59
C LEU A 208 -11.76 5.63 -18.87
N THR A 209 -10.63 5.94 -18.26
CA THR A 209 -9.96 7.25 -18.36
C THR A 209 -8.90 7.32 -19.45
N THR A 210 -8.23 6.20 -19.74
CA THR A 210 -7.07 6.18 -20.65
C THR A 210 -7.36 5.59 -22.01
N SER A 211 -8.52 4.94 -22.21
CA SER A 211 -8.85 4.27 -23.46
C SER A 211 -10.12 4.82 -24.15
N HIS A 212 -10.31 4.46 -25.42
CA HIS A 212 -11.53 4.72 -26.19
C HIS A 212 -12.50 3.53 -26.23
N LEU A 213 -12.26 2.49 -25.43
CA LEU A 213 -13.11 1.31 -25.37
C LEU A 213 -14.54 1.71 -24.96
N THR A 214 -15.55 1.03 -25.51
CA THR A 214 -16.92 1.18 -25.03
C THR A 214 -17.04 0.69 -23.59
N ILE A 215 -18.10 1.05 -22.88
CA ILE A 215 -18.33 0.58 -21.51
C ILE A 215 -18.43 -0.94 -21.46
N GLU A 216 -19.07 -1.55 -22.45
CA GLU A 216 -19.15 -3.00 -22.60
C GLU A 216 -17.77 -3.64 -22.79
N GLN A 217 -16.95 -3.07 -23.68
CA GLN A 217 -15.57 -3.53 -23.89
C GLN A 217 -14.72 -3.40 -22.61
N VAL A 218 -14.89 -2.33 -21.83
CA VAL A 218 -14.22 -2.20 -20.54
C VAL A 218 -14.69 -3.29 -19.58
N GLY A 219 -16.00 -3.55 -19.48
CA GLY A 219 -16.55 -4.62 -18.64
C GLY A 219 -15.94 -5.98 -19.00
N ASN A 220 -15.92 -6.31 -20.30
CA ASN A 220 -15.33 -7.55 -20.79
C ASN A 220 -13.81 -7.62 -20.51
N ALA A 221 -13.09 -6.51 -20.71
CA ALA A 221 -11.65 -6.44 -20.47
C ALA A 221 -11.26 -6.66 -19.00
N VAL A 222 -12.18 -6.44 -18.06
CA VAL A 222 -11.98 -6.71 -16.64
C VAL A 222 -12.73 -7.95 -16.14
N GLY A 223 -13.11 -8.83 -17.06
CA GLY A 223 -13.67 -10.15 -16.77
C GLY A 223 -15.13 -10.14 -16.27
N PHE A 224 -15.96 -9.23 -16.79
CA PHE A 224 -17.41 -9.29 -16.63
C PHE A 224 -18.06 -9.74 -17.95
N ASP A 225 -18.64 -10.92 -17.96
CA ASP A 225 -19.34 -11.45 -19.13
C ASP A 225 -20.70 -10.75 -19.39
N ASN A 226 -21.18 -9.99 -18.42
CA ASN A 226 -22.44 -9.28 -18.49
C ASN A 226 -22.27 -7.80 -18.15
N VAL A 227 -22.50 -6.94 -19.13
CA VAL A 227 -22.35 -5.49 -18.99
C VAL A 227 -23.30 -4.89 -17.93
N LEU A 228 -24.50 -5.45 -17.75
CA LEU A 228 -25.42 -4.96 -16.71
C LEU A 228 -24.91 -5.29 -15.31
N LEU A 229 -24.27 -6.44 -15.16
CA LEU A 229 -23.61 -6.81 -13.91
C LEU A 229 -22.42 -5.89 -13.62
N PHE A 230 -21.62 -5.58 -14.65
CA PHE A 230 -20.55 -4.60 -14.54
C PHE A 230 -21.06 -3.22 -14.10
N TYR A 231 -22.13 -2.71 -14.72
CA TYR A 231 -22.76 -1.43 -14.35
C TYR A 231 -23.20 -1.41 -12.89
N LYS A 232 -23.93 -2.45 -12.45
CA LYS A 232 -24.39 -2.55 -11.05
C LYS A 232 -23.22 -2.59 -10.07
N TYR A 233 -22.22 -3.38 -10.40
CA TYR A 233 -21.05 -3.57 -9.56
C TYR A 233 -20.23 -2.29 -9.46
N PHE A 234 -19.95 -1.65 -10.59
CA PHE A 234 -19.20 -0.38 -10.64
C PHE A 234 -19.94 0.71 -9.85
N ARG A 235 -21.25 0.88 -10.09
CA ARG A 235 -22.06 1.87 -9.36
C ARG A 235 -22.11 1.60 -7.85
N TYR A 236 -22.15 0.34 -7.46
CA TYR A 236 -22.12 -0.02 -6.03
C TYR A 236 -20.82 0.39 -5.34
N HIS A 237 -19.69 0.27 -6.04
CA HIS A 237 -18.37 0.58 -5.47
C HIS A 237 -17.95 2.05 -5.60
N GLU A 238 -18.30 2.70 -6.70
CA GLU A 238 -17.85 4.06 -7.02
C GLU A 238 -18.95 5.13 -6.82
N ASN A 239 -20.18 4.73 -6.50
CA ASN A 239 -21.38 5.57 -6.35
C ASN A 239 -21.79 6.36 -7.61
N VAL A 240 -21.15 6.10 -8.74
CA VAL A 240 -21.43 6.65 -10.06
C VAL A 240 -21.41 5.54 -11.11
N THR A 241 -22.07 5.73 -12.23
CA THR A 241 -21.99 4.79 -13.34
C THR A 241 -20.64 4.85 -14.07
N PRO A 242 -20.20 3.80 -14.78
CA PRO A 242 -18.99 3.85 -15.59
C PRO A 242 -18.98 5.01 -16.60
N SER A 243 -20.13 5.34 -17.17
CA SER A 243 -20.26 6.44 -18.13
C SER A 243 -20.09 7.81 -17.46
N GLU A 244 -20.66 8.00 -16.27
CA GLU A 244 -20.47 9.21 -15.47
C GLU A 244 -19.03 9.33 -15.00
N TYR A 245 -18.43 8.24 -14.52
CA TYR A 245 -17.02 8.21 -14.11
C TYR A 245 -16.10 8.66 -15.25
N ARG A 246 -16.32 8.14 -16.46
CA ARG A 246 -15.56 8.56 -17.66
C ARG A 246 -15.69 10.05 -17.95
N LYS A 247 -16.90 10.61 -17.83
CA LYS A 247 -17.13 12.06 -18.09
C LYS A 247 -16.47 12.95 -17.05
N LEU A 248 -16.37 12.49 -15.80
CA LEU A 248 -15.78 13.26 -14.70
C LEU A 248 -14.25 13.26 -14.71
N HIS A 249 -13.62 12.28 -15.38
CA HIS A 249 -12.17 12.06 -15.31
C HIS A 249 -11.46 12.07 -16.68
N LYS A 250 -12.17 12.39 -17.75
CA LYS A 250 -11.64 12.69 -19.07
C LYS A 250 -11.63 14.19 -19.34
#